data_0cd94adb7269896e824a4719c8477593
#
_entry.id   0cd94adb7269896e824a4719c8477593
#
_cell.length_a   1.000
_cell.length_b   1.000
_cell.length_c   1.000
_cell.angle_alpha   90.00
_cell.angle_beta   90.00
_cell.angle_gamma   90.00
#
_symmetry.space_group_name_H-M   'P 1'
#
loop_
_entity.id
_entity.type
_entity.pdbx_description
1 polymer ?
#
loop_
_entity_poly.entity_id
_entity_poly.type
_entity_poly.pdbx_seq_one_letter_code
_entity_poly.pdbx_strand_id
1 'polypeptide(L)'
;SSFGVSKVKNADQLAPALRVAFMECDEVMIEKFMKGTEISIGCYKTRNKSVVFPATEVVTTNEFFDYDAKYNGQVQEITPARIAPETAKRVAEETSRIYDILHCNGIIRIDYIISKDADGNDVINMIEINTTPGMTATSFIPQQVRAAGLDIKDVLTDIVENQF
;
A
#
# COMPACT_ATOMS: atom_id res chain seq x y z
N SER A 1 4.58 -7.87 -7.85
CA SER A 1 3.68 -8.46 -8.89
C SER A 1 3.00 -9.67 -8.29
N SER A 2 1.69 -9.84 -8.45
CA SER A 2 0.90 -10.91 -7.82
C SER A 2 1.03 -12.27 -8.53
N PHE A 3 2.25 -12.64 -8.98
CA PHE A 3 2.51 -13.96 -9.54
C PHE A 3 2.45 -15.03 -8.46
N GLY A 4 1.83 -16.17 -8.75
CA GLY A 4 1.65 -17.25 -7.78
C GLY A 4 0.64 -16.99 -6.67
N VAL A 5 0.00 -15.79 -6.63
CA VAL A 5 -1.00 -15.44 -5.63
C VAL A 5 -2.37 -15.96 -6.05
N SER A 6 -3.04 -16.68 -5.16
CA SER A 6 -4.37 -17.26 -5.39
C SER A 6 -5.29 -17.01 -4.21
N LYS A 7 -6.54 -16.62 -4.49
CA LYS A 7 -7.60 -16.57 -3.48
C LYS A 7 -8.28 -17.93 -3.38
N VAL A 8 -8.16 -18.58 -2.24
CA VAL A 8 -8.76 -19.88 -1.93
C VAL A 8 -10.07 -19.68 -1.17
N LYS A 9 -11.19 -20.16 -1.72
CA LYS A 9 -12.52 -20.02 -1.12
C LYS A 9 -12.98 -21.28 -0.35
N ASN A 10 -12.37 -22.43 -0.65
CA ASN A 10 -12.68 -23.72 -0.01
C ASN A 10 -11.45 -24.65 -0.04
N ALA A 11 -11.52 -25.75 0.70
CA ALA A 11 -10.41 -26.70 0.85
C ALA A 11 -9.97 -27.34 -0.47
N ASP A 12 -10.88 -27.57 -1.42
CA ASP A 12 -10.56 -28.24 -2.69
C ASP A 12 -9.66 -27.37 -3.59
N GLN A 13 -9.71 -26.04 -3.41
CA GLN A 13 -8.89 -25.09 -4.13
C GLN A 13 -7.48 -24.93 -3.56
N LEU A 14 -7.22 -25.39 -2.33
CA LEU A 14 -5.95 -25.17 -1.66
C LEU A 14 -4.79 -25.89 -2.37
N ALA A 15 -4.93 -27.17 -2.67
CA ALA A 15 -3.86 -27.94 -3.30
C ALA A 15 -3.50 -27.45 -4.71
N PRO A 16 -4.46 -27.07 -5.60
CA PRO A 16 -4.13 -26.39 -6.85
C PRO A 16 -3.40 -25.05 -6.66
N ALA A 17 -3.86 -24.20 -5.71
CA ALA A 17 -3.24 -22.91 -5.41
C ALA A 17 -1.78 -23.05 -4.93
N LEU A 18 -1.53 -24.01 -4.03
CA LEU A 18 -0.18 -24.31 -3.56
C LEU A 18 0.75 -24.74 -4.70
N ARG A 19 0.27 -25.58 -5.64
CA ARG A 19 1.10 -25.96 -6.80
C ARG A 19 1.51 -24.75 -7.65
N VAL A 20 0.61 -23.80 -7.86
CA VAL A 20 0.91 -22.56 -8.60
C VAL A 20 1.91 -21.70 -7.82
N ALA A 21 1.72 -21.53 -6.53
CA ALA A 21 2.64 -20.75 -5.69
C ALA A 21 4.05 -21.38 -5.62
N PHE A 22 4.16 -22.70 -5.50
CA PHE A 22 5.45 -23.42 -5.50
C PHE A 22 6.18 -23.40 -6.85
N MET A 23 5.54 -22.99 -7.95
CA MET A 23 6.24 -22.73 -9.21
C MET A 23 7.07 -21.43 -9.16
N GLU A 24 6.74 -20.52 -8.25
CA GLU A 24 7.41 -19.22 -8.11
C GLU A 24 8.46 -19.20 -7.00
N CYS A 25 8.27 -19.98 -5.93
CA CYS A 25 9.18 -20.00 -4.78
C CYS A 25 9.09 -21.33 -4.01
N ASP A 26 10.19 -21.73 -3.36
CA ASP A 26 10.28 -22.95 -2.55
C ASP A 26 9.51 -22.82 -1.21
N GLU A 27 9.13 -21.62 -0.81
CA GLU A 27 8.33 -21.34 0.37
C GLU A 27 7.02 -20.64 -0.03
N VAL A 28 5.90 -21.03 0.58
CA VAL A 28 4.58 -20.48 0.31
C VAL A 28 3.96 -19.93 1.60
N MET A 29 3.51 -18.69 1.54
CA MET A 29 2.77 -18.07 2.63
C MET A 29 1.26 -18.27 2.44
N ILE A 30 0.60 -18.74 3.50
CA ILE A 30 -0.87 -18.89 3.55
C ILE A 30 -1.41 -17.87 4.54
N GLU A 31 -2.21 -16.95 4.06
CA GLU A 31 -2.74 -15.85 4.85
C GLU A 31 -4.27 -15.92 4.95
N LYS A 32 -4.80 -15.41 6.07
CA LYS A 32 -6.23 -15.18 6.19
C LYS A 32 -6.64 -14.06 5.23
N PHE A 33 -7.66 -14.33 4.39
CA PHE A 33 -8.24 -13.27 3.57
C PHE A 33 -8.88 -12.17 4.44
N MET A 34 -8.44 -10.95 4.25
CA MET A 34 -8.96 -9.76 4.94
C MET A 34 -9.92 -9.00 4.03
N LYS A 35 -11.09 -8.64 4.57
CA LYS A 35 -12.06 -7.74 3.92
C LYS A 35 -11.92 -6.36 4.53
N GLY A 36 -11.89 -5.33 3.69
CA GLY A 36 -11.77 -3.96 4.16
C GLY A 36 -11.55 -2.98 3.03
N THR A 37 -11.30 -1.73 3.40
CA THR A 37 -10.89 -0.67 2.47
C THR A 37 -9.39 -0.77 2.24
N GLU A 38 -8.98 -0.99 1.00
CA GLU A 38 -7.59 -0.99 0.60
C GLU A 38 -7.10 0.45 0.41
N ILE A 39 -5.99 0.78 1.05
CA ILE A 39 -5.33 2.08 0.91
C ILE A 39 -3.83 1.92 0.72
N SER A 40 -3.26 2.88 0.01
CA SER A 40 -1.83 2.99 -0.24
C SER A 40 -1.35 4.36 0.24
N ILE A 41 -0.23 4.43 0.94
CA ILE A 41 0.28 5.68 1.51
C ILE A 41 1.80 5.79 1.37
N GLY A 42 2.25 6.94 0.88
CA GLY A 42 3.67 7.26 0.74
C GLY A 42 4.22 8.04 1.92
N CYS A 43 5.51 7.85 2.16
CA CYS A 43 6.24 8.54 3.21
C CYS A 43 7.71 8.73 2.79
N TYR A 44 8.31 9.87 3.19
CA TYR A 44 9.75 10.04 3.19
C TYR A 44 10.19 10.85 4.41
N LYS A 45 11.43 10.64 4.85
CA LYS A 45 12.04 11.44 5.90
C LYS A 45 13.42 11.92 5.48
N THR A 46 13.77 13.08 5.99
CA THR A 46 15.12 13.66 5.94
C THR A 46 15.57 14.02 7.34
N ARG A 47 16.79 14.49 7.50
CA ARG A 47 17.29 14.97 8.81
C ARG A 47 16.37 16.02 9.45
N ASN A 48 15.66 16.80 8.63
CA ASN A 48 14.88 17.96 9.07
C ASN A 48 13.37 17.86 8.80
N LYS A 49 12.92 16.84 8.07
CA LYS A 49 11.53 16.69 7.66
C LYS A 49 11.04 15.26 7.86
N SER A 50 9.79 15.12 8.27
CA SER A 50 9.05 13.85 8.25
C SER A 50 7.73 14.12 7.54
N VAL A 51 7.57 13.52 6.37
CA VAL A 51 6.41 13.76 5.49
C VAL A 51 5.71 12.45 5.22
N VAL A 52 4.44 12.39 5.59
CA VAL A 52 3.52 11.31 5.22
C VAL A 52 2.45 11.92 4.34
N PHE A 53 2.26 11.39 3.14
CA PHE A 53 1.31 11.93 2.17
C PHE A 53 -0.13 11.54 2.50
N PRO A 54 -1.15 12.21 1.93
CA PRO A 54 -2.52 11.72 1.95
C PRO A 54 -2.60 10.32 1.32
N ALA A 55 -3.31 9.40 1.96
CA ALA A 55 -3.48 8.06 1.42
C ALA A 55 -4.33 8.06 0.14
N THR A 56 -4.10 7.09 -0.74
CA THR A 56 -4.95 6.76 -1.88
C THR A 56 -5.80 5.53 -1.55
N GLU A 57 -7.10 5.61 -1.74
CA GLU A 57 -8.02 4.46 -1.68
C GLU A 57 -7.99 3.74 -3.02
N VAL A 58 -7.89 2.42 -2.97
CA VAL A 58 -7.92 1.53 -4.14
C VAL A 58 -9.27 0.84 -4.17
N VAL A 59 -10.13 1.25 -5.12
CA VAL A 59 -11.46 0.67 -5.30
C VAL A 59 -11.43 -0.29 -6.47
N THR A 60 -11.66 -1.57 -6.21
CA THR A 60 -11.78 -2.58 -7.25
C THR A 60 -13.25 -2.97 -7.41
N THR A 61 -13.71 -3.10 -8.65
CA THR A 61 -15.03 -3.66 -8.94
C THR A 61 -15.02 -5.19 -8.83
N ASN A 62 -13.86 -5.80 -8.79
CA ASN A 62 -13.67 -7.24 -8.65
C ASN A 62 -13.43 -7.63 -7.19
N GLU A 63 -13.84 -8.84 -6.81
CA GLU A 63 -13.62 -9.40 -5.47
C GLU A 63 -12.13 -9.58 -5.12
N PHE A 64 -11.22 -9.38 -6.06
CA PHE A 64 -9.79 -9.57 -5.90
C PHE A 64 -9.00 -8.62 -6.82
N PHE A 65 -7.96 -7.98 -6.25
CA PHE A 65 -7.02 -7.13 -6.96
C PHE A 65 -5.94 -8.01 -7.60
N ASP A 66 -6.28 -8.68 -8.70
CA ASP A 66 -5.35 -9.49 -9.47
C ASP A 66 -4.58 -8.66 -10.52
N TYR A 67 -3.69 -9.34 -11.25
CA TYR A 67 -2.90 -8.72 -12.30
C TYR A 67 -3.77 -8.09 -13.39
N ASP A 68 -4.88 -8.72 -13.76
CA ASP A 68 -5.78 -8.23 -14.81
C ASP A 68 -6.52 -6.97 -14.37
N ALA A 69 -6.91 -6.88 -13.09
CA ALA A 69 -7.54 -5.68 -12.54
C ALA A 69 -6.58 -4.47 -12.55
N LYS A 70 -5.29 -4.69 -12.29
CA LYS A 70 -4.27 -3.62 -12.31
C LYS A 70 -4.09 -2.97 -13.68
N TYR A 71 -4.24 -3.73 -14.76
CA TYR A 71 -3.88 -3.24 -16.10
C TYR A 71 -5.07 -2.98 -17.02
N ASN A 72 -6.27 -3.46 -16.68
CA ASN A 72 -7.47 -3.35 -17.53
C ASN A 72 -8.45 -2.24 -17.13
N GLY A 73 -8.04 -1.26 -16.31
CA GLY A 73 -8.82 -0.06 -15.99
C GLY A 73 -10.05 -0.30 -15.10
N GLN A 74 -10.11 -1.44 -14.39
CA GLN A 74 -11.21 -1.78 -13.46
C GLN A 74 -10.91 -1.31 -12.02
N VAL A 75 -9.86 -0.51 -11.84
CA VAL A 75 -9.44 0.03 -10.54
C VAL A 75 -9.64 1.52 -10.54
N GLN A 76 -10.37 2.03 -9.56
CA GLN A 76 -10.49 3.45 -9.30
C GLN A 76 -9.57 3.83 -8.13
N GLU A 77 -8.71 4.81 -8.35
CA GLU A 77 -7.81 5.39 -7.35
C GLU A 77 -8.38 6.73 -6.86
N ILE A 78 -8.58 6.87 -5.56
CA ILE A 78 -9.16 8.07 -4.96
C ILE A 78 -8.19 8.65 -3.94
N THR A 79 -7.65 9.82 -4.23
CA THR A 79 -6.72 10.55 -3.36
C THR A 79 -7.26 11.96 -3.05
N PRO A 80 -7.45 12.34 -1.78
CA PRO A 80 -7.30 11.54 -0.55
C PRO A 80 -8.31 10.40 -0.43
N ALA A 81 -7.90 9.32 0.27
CA ALA A 81 -8.76 8.18 0.58
C ALA A 81 -10.00 8.58 1.39
N ARG A 82 -11.14 7.94 1.13
CA ARG A 82 -12.42 8.16 1.83
C ARG A 82 -12.49 7.35 3.13
N ILE A 83 -11.59 7.62 4.06
CA ILE A 83 -11.54 7.01 5.39
C ILE A 83 -11.79 8.07 6.47
N ALA A 84 -12.20 7.63 7.67
CA ALA A 84 -12.43 8.54 8.78
C ALA A 84 -11.15 9.33 9.14
N PRO A 85 -11.24 10.63 9.49
CA PRO A 85 -10.06 11.44 9.80
C PRO A 85 -9.17 10.84 10.90
N GLU A 86 -9.78 10.23 11.93
CA GLU A 86 -9.06 9.56 12.99
C GLU A 86 -8.28 8.34 12.48
N THR A 87 -8.89 7.56 11.59
CA THR A 87 -8.22 6.43 10.94
C THR A 87 -7.07 6.90 10.05
N ALA A 88 -7.27 7.97 9.28
CA ALA A 88 -6.23 8.56 8.45
C ALA A 88 -5.02 9.00 9.29
N LYS A 89 -5.26 9.64 10.45
CA LYS A 89 -4.23 10.04 11.40
C LYS A 89 -3.46 8.82 11.92
N ARG A 90 -4.16 7.79 12.39
CA ARG A 90 -3.54 6.55 12.90
C ARG A 90 -2.69 5.85 11.84
N VAL A 91 -3.17 5.77 10.58
CA VAL A 91 -2.41 5.23 9.46
C VAL A 91 -1.13 6.03 9.20
N ALA A 92 -1.22 7.36 9.23
CA ALA A 92 -0.05 8.21 9.03
C ALA A 92 0.99 8.05 10.15
N GLU A 93 0.56 7.97 11.40
CA GLU A 93 1.43 7.72 12.56
C GLU A 93 2.11 6.34 12.46
N GLU A 94 1.34 5.30 12.09
CA GLU A 94 1.87 3.95 11.91
C GLU A 94 2.87 3.88 10.76
N THR A 95 2.56 4.51 9.63
CA THR A 95 3.46 4.61 8.46
C THR A 95 4.77 5.27 8.83
N SER A 96 4.71 6.38 9.57
CA SER A 96 5.90 7.08 10.07
C SER A 96 6.73 6.20 11.01
N ARG A 97 6.07 5.45 11.90
CA ARG A 97 6.72 4.53 12.84
C ARG A 97 7.40 3.35 12.13
N ILE A 98 6.73 2.76 11.14
CA ILE A 98 7.29 1.66 10.34
C ILE A 98 8.53 2.13 9.57
N TYR A 99 8.50 3.36 9.03
CA TYR A 99 9.65 3.96 8.35
C TYR A 99 10.90 3.95 9.23
N ASP A 100 10.75 4.36 10.51
CA ASP A 100 11.84 4.41 11.47
C ASP A 100 12.32 3.00 11.90
N ILE A 101 11.40 2.09 12.20
CA ILE A 101 11.70 0.72 12.64
C ILE A 101 12.50 -0.04 11.57
N LEU A 102 12.13 0.14 10.30
CA LEU A 102 12.79 -0.54 9.18
C LEU A 102 14.02 0.23 8.66
N HIS A 103 14.39 1.35 9.30
CA HIS A 103 15.51 2.20 8.88
C HIS A 103 15.43 2.55 7.40
N CYS A 104 14.22 2.90 6.91
CA CYS A 104 14.01 3.25 5.53
C CYS A 104 14.79 4.50 5.15
N ASN A 105 15.18 4.61 3.87
CA ASN A 105 15.80 5.79 3.30
C ASN A 105 15.10 6.16 1.98
N GLY A 106 14.97 7.46 1.70
CA GLY A 106 14.25 7.95 0.54
C GLY A 106 12.74 7.79 0.68
N ILE A 107 12.06 7.63 -0.45
CA ILE A 107 10.60 7.53 -0.48
C ILE A 107 10.15 6.06 -0.47
N ILE A 108 9.17 5.76 0.37
CA ILE A 108 8.54 4.44 0.45
C ILE A 108 7.03 4.55 0.22
N ARG A 109 6.39 3.43 -0.06
CA ARG A 109 4.94 3.26 -0.07
C ARG A 109 4.55 2.05 0.76
N ILE A 110 3.57 2.19 1.62
CA ILE A 110 3.00 1.08 2.38
C ILE A 110 1.55 0.89 1.97
N ASP A 111 1.16 -0.35 1.77
CA ASP A 111 -0.18 -0.75 1.40
C ASP A 111 -0.87 -1.40 2.61
N TYR A 112 -2.11 -0.97 2.91
CA TYR A 112 -2.89 -1.40 4.07
C TYR A 112 -4.29 -1.86 3.66
N ILE A 113 -4.89 -2.73 4.49
CA ILE A 113 -6.33 -2.98 4.50
C ILE A 113 -6.90 -2.47 5.83
N ILE A 114 -7.86 -1.56 5.75
CA ILE A 114 -8.63 -1.10 6.90
C ILE A 114 -9.84 -2.01 7.04
N SER A 115 -9.79 -2.93 8.00
CA SER A 115 -10.88 -3.83 8.32
C SER A 115 -11.67 -3.34 9.54
N LYS A 116 -12.75 -4.05 9.91
CA LYS A 116 -13.52 -3.78 11.13
C LYS A 116 -13.32 -4.93 12.12
N ASP A 117 -13.18 -4.58 13.42
CA ASP A 117 -13.26 -5.55 14.51
C ASP A 117 -14.73 -5.90 14.85
N ALA A 118 -14.93 -6.71 15.90
CA ALA A 118 -16.26 -7.15 16.34
C ALA A 118 -17.12 -5.98 16.87
N ASP A 119 -16.48 -4.90 17.33
CA ASP A 119 -17.13 -3.71 17.87
C ASP A 119 -17.34 -2.63 16.80
N GLY A 120 -16.91 -2.89 15.56
CA GLY A 120 -17.04 -1.97 14.42
C GLY A 120 -15.94 -0.93 14.32
N ASN A 121 -14.88 -1.01 15.13
CA ASN A 121 -13.75 -0.10 15.07
C ASN A 121 -12.82 -0.44 13.90
N ASP A 122 -12.13 0.58 13.38
CA ASP A 122 -11.13 0.38 12.33
C ASP A 122 -9.87 -0.31 12.87
N VAL A 123 -9.49 -1.40 12.19
CA VAL A 123 -8.24 -2.13 12.39
C VAL A 123 -7.34 -1.90 11.17
N ILE A 124 -6.15 -1.39 11.41
CA ILE A 124 -5.15 -1.10 10.38
C ILE A 124 -4.29 -2.35 10.21
N ASN A 125 -4.33 -2.95 9.02
CA ASN A 125 -3.53 -4.14 8.70
C ASN A 125 -2.53 -3.77 7.59
N MET A 126 -1.25 -3.79 7.90
CA MET A 126 -0.19 -3.61 6.91
C MET A 126 -0.10 -4.86 6.02
N ILE A 127 0.00 -4.68 4.73
CA ILE A 127 0.09 -5.75 3.73
C ILE A 127 1.52 -5.85 3.19
N GLU A 128 2.02 -4.77 2.61
CA GLU A 128 3.37 -4.74 2.06
C GLU A 128 3.99 -3.36 2.13
N ILE A 129 5.31 -3.30 2.02
CA ILE A 129 6.10 -2.08 1.86
C ILE A 129 6.88 -2.12 0.55
N ASN A 130 6.81 -1.02 -0.20
CA ASN A 130 7.58 -0.78 -1.41
C ASN A 130 8.62 0.30 -1.16
N THR A 131 9.90 -0.06 -1.20
CA THR A 131 11.02 0.86 -0.97
C THR A 131 11.50 1.56 -2.24
N THR A 132 10.98 1.16 -3.40
CA THR A 132 11.19 1.80 -4.70
C THR A 132 9.84 1.92 -5.44
N PRO A 133 8.90 2.74 -4.92
CA PRO A 133 7.57 2.85 -5.50
C PRO A 133 7.61 3.48 -6.88
N GLY A 134 6.59 3.17 -7.69
CA GLY A 134 6.42 3.75 -9.02
C GLY A 134 6.33 5.29 -8.97
N MET A 135 6.97 5.95 -9.94
CA MET A 135 7.10 7.41 -10.03
C MET A 135 6.58 7.98 -11.35
N THR A 136 5.79 7.21 -12.12
CA THR A 136 5.12 7.74 -13.32
C THR A 136 4.01 8.71 -12.92
N ALA A 137 3.58 9.59 -13.82
CA ALA A 137 2.57 10.62 -13.52
C ALA A 137 1.26 10.06 -12.94
N THR A 138 0.94 8.81 -13.26
CA THR A 138 -0.25 8.08 -12.80
C THR A 138 0.02 7.15 -11.59
N SER A 139 1.26 7.05 -11.12
CA SER A 139 1.58 6.26 -9.92
C SER A 139 1.06 6.95 -8.65
N PHE A 140 0.84 6.16 -7.58
CA PHE A 140 0.30 6.66 -6.31
C PHE A 140 1.11 7.81 -5.71
N ILE A 141 2.45 7.69 -5.67
CA ILE A 141 3.30 8.71 -5.05
C ILE A 141 3.13 10.09 -5.71
N PRO A 142 3.26 10.28 -7.04
CA PRO A 142 3.00 11.57 -7.66
C PRO A 142 1.56 12.08 -7.48
N GLN A 143 0.56 11.21 -7.40
CA GLN A 143 -0.82 11.61 -7.10
C GLN A 143 -0.93 12.15 -5.67
N GLN A 144 -0.34 11.46 -4.70
CA GLN A 144 -0.35 11.83 -3.27
C GLN A 144 0.44 13.13 -3.01
N VAL A 145 1.58 13.31 -3.68
CA VAL A 145 2.36 14.55 -3.63
C VAL A 145 1.52 15.74 -4.10
N ARG A 146 0.84 15.61 -5.25
CA ARG A 146 -0.08 16.64 -5.73
C ARG A 146 -1.23 16.91 -4.77
N ALA A 147 -1.83 15.87 -4.20
CA ALA A 147 -2.92 16.00 -3.22
C ALA A 147 -2.46 16.66 -1.91
N ALA A 148 -1.18 16.52 -1.55
CA ALA A 148 -0.54 17.24 -0.45
C ALA A 148 -0.23 18.70 -0.76
N GLY A 149 -0.44 19.17 -1.99
CA GLY A 149 -0.07 20.53 -2.44
C GLY A 149 1.44 20.72 -2.61
N LEU A 150 2.19 19.62 -2.78
CA LEU A 150 3.64 19.62 -2.94
C LEU A 150 4.02 19.44 -4.43
N ASP A 151 5.24 19.88 -4.77
CA ASP A 151 5.85 19.59 -6.07
C ASP A 151 6.75 18.36 -5.95
N ILE A 152 6.63 17.43 -6.88
CA ILE A 152 7.45 16.22 -6.92
C ILE A 152 8.95 16.52 -7.05
N LYS A 153 9.30 17.62 -7.72
CA LYS A 153 10.67 18.08 -7.83
C LYS A 153 11.24 18.46 -6.47
N ASP A 154 10.47 19.17 -5.65
CA ASP A 154 10.91 19.57 -4.31
C ASP A 154 11.09 18.35 -3.41
N VAL A 155 10.15 17.38 -3.47
CA VAL A 155 10.26 16.12 -2.74
C VAL A 155 11.53 15.35 -3.14
N LEU A 156 11.81 15.24 -4.43
CA LEU A 156 13.02 14.54 -4.91
C LEU A 156 14.29 15.32 -4.54
N THR A 157 14.26 16.65 -4.58
CA THR A 157 15.38 17.51 -4.13
C THR A 157 15.67 17.26 -2.65
N ASP A 158 14.65 17.29 -1.78
CA ASP A 158 14.79 16.99 -0.35
C ASP A 158 15.47 15.63 -0.12
N ILE A 159 15.06 14.60 -0.86
CA ILE A 159 15.61 13.24 -0.73
C ILE A 159 17.07 13.18 -1.18
N VAL A 160 17.40 13.82 -2.31
CA VAL A 160 18.78 13.84 -2.85
C VAL A 160 19.71 14.63 -1.92
N GLU A 161 19.31 15.82 -1.50
CA GLU A 161 20.11 16.67 -0.61
C GLU A 161 20.34 16.03 0.76
N ASN A 162 19.42 15.18 1.21
CA ASN A 162 19.57 14.44 2.48
C ASN A 162 20.70 13.40 2.44
N GLN A 163 21.26 13.07 1.29
CA GLN A 163 22.35 12.11 1.16
C GLN A 163 23.72 12.75 1.41
N PHE A 164 23.80 14.07 1.40
CA PHE A 164 25.01 14.86 1.64
C PHE A 164 24.94 15.64 2.95
#